data_e14a976d2640b5ecdd1530ae181a828e
#
_entry.id   e14a976d2640b5ecdd1530ae181a828e
#
_cell.length_a   1.000
_cell.length_b   1.000
_cell.length_c   1.000
_cell.angle_alpha   90.00
_cell.angle_beta   90.00
_cell.angle_gamma   90.00
#
_symmetry.space_group_name_H-M   'P 1'
#
loop_
_entity.id
_entity.type
_entity.pdbx_description
1 polymer ?
#
loop_
_entity_poly.entity_id
_entity_poly.type
_entity_poly.pdbx_seq_one_letter_code
_entity_poly.pdbx_strand_id
1 'polypeptide(L)'
;MIAERLANRVSALEAERVPFVQATVVRAGRPASVRAGATALVLGDGTIEGFVGGHCAEPSVRLHALRALETGDALLLRIEPGDGEHAAIDGAVTVHNPCLSGGTLEIFLEPHMPRARMHVVGETPIAQALGALGRSLGYDVVAHTDADFVPTDDDAAVIVASHGRDEHATLATALDVGVSYVGLVASRRRGDAVVAELEVSDDDRARVHTPAGLDIGARTPEEIALSILAEIVASRRPQLPPAPTTGHEAHEHHHHSHD
;
A
#
# COMPACT_ATOMS: atom_id res chain seq x y z
N MET A 1 21.07 -1.05 -25.02
CA MET A 1 20.28 -2.29 -25.29
C MET A 1 19.74 -2.95 -24.01
N ILE A 2 20.54 -3.44 -23.04
CA ILE A 2 19.98 -4.12 -21.84
C ILE A 2 19.21 -3.13 -20.95
N ALA A 3 19.78 -1.98 -20.62
CA ALA A 3 19.13 -0.94 -19.80
C ALA A 3 17.85 -0.39 -20.45
N GLU A 4 17.85 -0.18 -21.75
CA GLU A 4 16.69 0.28 -22.51
C GLU A 4 15.56 -0.79 -22.52
N ARG A 5 15.91 -2.06 -22.65
CA ARG A 5 14.96 -3.17 -22.57
C ARG A 5 14.32 -3.26 -21.18
N LEU A 6 15.10 -3.07 -20.12
CA LEU A 6 14.59 -3.05 -18.75
C LEU A 6 13.68 -1.84 -18.52
N ALA A 7 14.04 -0.64 -19.00
CA ALA A 7 13.21 0.55 -18.89
C ALA A 7 11.85 0.37 -19.59
N ASN A 8 11.83 -0.22 -20.79
CA ASN A 8 10.58 -0.53 -21.48
C ASN A 8 9.74 -1.56 -20.71
N ARG A 9 10.40 -2.54 -20.07
CA ARG A 9 9.70 -3.54 -19.26
C ARG A 9 9.09 -2.93 -17.99
N VAL A 10 9.82 -2.01 -17.33
CA VAL A 10 9.28 -1.23 -16.19
C VAL A 10 8.01 -0.49 -16.62
N SER A 11 8.06 0.28 -17.73
CA SER A 11 6.88 1.00 -18.21
C SER A 11 5.70 0.09 -18.55
N ALA A 12 5.96 -1.11 -19.08
CA ALA A 12 4.92 -2.10 -19.35
C ALA A 12 4.28 -2.62 -18.05
N LEU A 13 5.10 -3.00 -17.05
CA LEU A 13 4.63 -3.48 -15.75
C LEU A 13 3.81 -2.42 -15.01
N GLU A 14 4.25 -1.16 -15.05
CA GLU A 14 3.51 -0.03 -14.49
C GLU A 14 2.15 0.17 -15.17
N ALA A 15 2.12 0.10 -16.52
CA ALA A 15 0.89 0.22 -17.30
C ALA A 15 -0.07 -0.95 -17.04
N GLU A 16 0.44 -2.17 -16.88
CA GLU A 16 -0.30 -3.39 -16.56
C GLU A 16 -0.66 -3.49 -15.07
N ARG A 17 -0.19 -2.53 -14.24
CA ARG A 17 -0.39 -2.52 -12.77
C ARG A 17 0.18 -3.76 -12.08
N VAL A 18 1.24 -4.35 -12.61
CA VAL A 18 1.91 -5.50 -12.04
C VAL A 18 2.97 -5.02 -11.03
N PRO A 19 2.89 -5.42 -9.75
CA PRO A 19 3.91 -5.07 -8.77
C PRO A 19 5.23 -5.79 -9.07
N PHE A 20 6.35 -5.08 -8.88
CA PHE A 20 7.69 -5.62 -9.05
C PHE A 20 8.69 -4.92 -8.14
N VAL A 21 9.86 -5.53 -7.95
CA VAL A 21 11.00 -4.90 -7.28
C VAL A 21 12.08 -4.60 -8.29
N GLN A 22 12.57 -3.37 -8.30
CA GLN A 22 13.80 -3.03 -8.99
C GLN A 22 14.99 -3.30 -8.07
N ALA A 23 15.81 -4.28 -8.44
CA ALA A 23 17.05 -4.59 -7.75
C ALA A 23 18.20 -3.87 -8.44
N THR A 24 18.96 -3.03 -7.73
CA THR A 24 20.09 -2.28 -8.26
C THR A 24 21.35 -2.57 -7.46
N VAL A 25 22.40 -3.07 -8.12
CA VAL A 25 23.70 -3.26 -7.48
C VAL A 25 24.34 -1.90 -7.21
N VAL A 26 24.44 -1.51 -5.95
CA VAL A 26 25.06 -0.24 -5.54
C VAL A 26 26.55 -0.41 -5.28
N ARG A 27 26.98 -1.62 -4.87
CA ARG A 27 28.39 -1.96 -4.64
C ARG A 27 28.68 -3.41 -4.97
N ALA A 28 29.83 -3.67 -5.59
CA ALA A 28 30.34 -4.99 -5.88
C ALA A 28 31.82 -5.09 -5.48
N GLY A 29 32.12 -5.86 -4.41
CA GLY A 29 33.47 -6.22 -4.01
C GLY A 29 34.04 -7.29 -4.92
N ARG A 30 35.35 -7.24 -5.18
CA ARG A 30 36.03 -8.26 -6.02
C ARG A 30 36.35 -9.51 -5.19
N PRO A 31 36.22 -10.70 -5.77
CA PRO A 31 35.74 -11.01 -7.14
C PRO A 31 34.20 -10.94 -7.21
N ALA A 32 33.66 -10.33 -8.29
CA ALA A 32 32.22 -10.26 -8.52
C ALA A 32 31.91 -10.45 -10.01
N SER A 33 30.80 -11.13 -10.30
CA SER A 33 30.29 -11.33 -11.66
C SER A 33 29.48 -10.13 -12.19
N VAL A 34 29.20 -9.16 -11.33
CA VAL A 34 28.44 -7.92 -11.63
C VAL A 34 29.26 -6.69 -11.32
N ARG A 35 28.76 -5.53 -11.79
CA ARG A 35 29.31 -4.21 -11.48
C ARG A 35 28.22 -3.33 -10.85
N ALA A 36 28.63 -2.32 -10.09
CA ALA A 36 27.70 -1.28 -9.63
C ALA A 36 26.95 -0.66 -10.82
N GLY A 37 25.65 -0.43 -10.64
CA GLY A 37 24.71 0.00 -11.69
C GLY A 37 24.05 -1.14 -12.47
N ALA A 38 24.43 -2.40 -12.24
CA ALA A 38 23.68 -3.54 -12.79
C ALA A 38 22.28 -3.61 -12.14
N THR A 39 21.26 -3.89 -12.95
CA THR A 39 19.86 -3.91 -12.51
C THR A 39 19.15 -5.18 -12.95
N ALA A 40 18.15 -5.59 -12.16
CA ALA A 40 17.18 -6.61 -12.51
C ALA A 40 15.81 -6.23 -11.97
N LEU A 41 14.75 -6.82 -12.52
CA LEU A 41 13.39 -6.75 -12.00
C LEU A 41 13.05 -8.09 -11.37
N VAL A 42 12.42 -8.08 -10.20
CA VAL A 42 11.91 -9.27 -9.55
C VAL A 42 10.39 -9.16 -9.50
N LEU A 43 9.70 -10.08 -10.16
CA LEU A 43 8.24 -10.12 -10.22
C LEU A 43 7.65 -10.83 -8.99
N GLY A 44 6.34 -10.68 -8.77
CA GLY A 44 5.63 -11.28 -7.64
C GLY A 44 5.66 -12.82 -7.60
N ASP A 45 5.87 -13.48 -8.74
CA ASP A 45 6.09 -14.94 -8.85
C ASP A 45 7.54 -15.36 -8.55
N GLY A 46 8.43 -14.41 -8.25
CA GLY A 46 9.85 -14.63 -8.01
C GLY A 46 10.69 -14.71 -9.28
N THR A 47 10.12 -14.47 -10.47
CA THR A 47 10.89 -14.39 -11.72
C THR A 47 11.85 -13.20 -11.67
N ILE A 48 13.12 -13.41 -12.08
CA ILE A 48 14.14 -12.35 -12.16
C ILE A 48 14.44 -12.07 -13.62
N GLU A 49 14.13 -10.85 -14.06
CA GLU A 49 14.45 -10.34 -15.38
C GLU A 49 15.66 -9.39 -15.30
N GLY A 50 16.80 -9.75 -15.88
CA GLY A 50 18.05 -8.97 -15.79
C GLY A 50 19.14 -9.73 -15.05
N PHE A 51 20.12 -9.01 -14.47
CA PHE A 51 21.24 -9.65 -13.79
C PHE A 51 21.84 -8.78 -12.68
N VAL A 52 21.81 -9.27 -11.46
CA VAL A 52 22.35 -8.59 -10.25
C VAL A 52 23.32 -9.47 -9.47
N GLY A 53 23.75 -10.60 -10.03
CA GLY A 53 24.68 -11.55 -9.44
C GLY A 53 24.46 -12.94 -10.00
N GLY A 54 25.42 -13.85 -9.82
CA GLY A 54 25.29 -15.24 -10.25
C GLY A 54 24.34 -16.04 -9.37
N HIS A 55 24.22 -17.34 -9.65
CA HIS A 55 23.34 -18.30 -8.98
C HIS A 55 23.38 -18.24 -7.43
N CYS A 56 24.49 -17.78 -6.86
CA CYS A 56 24.62 -17.67 -5.40
C CYS A 56 23.82 -16.46 -4.83
N ALA A 57 23.73 -15.36 -5.57
CA ALA A 57 23.02 -14.15 -5.10
C ALA A 57 21.50 -14.21 -5.35
N GLU A 58 21.08 -14.84 -6.45
CA GLU A 58 19.68 -14.89 -6.89
C GLU A 58 18.69 -15.36 -5.82
N PRO A 59 18.92 -16.45 -5.03
CA PRO A 59 17.98 -16.87 -4.03
C PRO A 59 17.76 -15.82 -2.94
N SER A 60 18.84 -15.14 -2.50
CA SER A 60 18.75 -14.08 -1.49
C SER A 60 18.04 -12.85 -2.04
N VAL A 61 18.34 -12.44 -3.28
CA VAL A 61 17.65 -11.33 -3.94
C VAL A 61 16.16 -11.63 -4.09
N ARG A 62 15.81 -12.83 -4.58
CA ARG A 62 14.41 -13.25 -4.73
C ARG A 62 13.65 -13.22 -3.40
N LEU A 63 14.20 -13.82 -2.35
CA LEU A 63 13.58 -13.89 -1.03
C LEU A 63 13.29 -12.49 -0.48
N HIS A 64 14.29 -11.62 -0.50
CA HIS A 64 14.16 -10.28 0.08
C HIS A 64 13.36 -9.33 -0.81
N ALA A 65 13.37 -9.51 -2.13
CA ALA A 65 12.49 -8.78 -3.04
C ALA A 65 11.02 -9.12 -2.81
N LEU A 66 10.68 -10.40 -2.65
CA LEU A 66 9.29 -10.80 -2.35
C LEU A 66 8.83 -10.22 -1.00
N ARG A 67 9.68 -10.21 0.03
CA ARG A 67 9.38 -9.54 1.28
C ARG A 67 9.18 -8.03 1.12
N ALA A 68 10.00 -7.37 0.29
CA ALA A 68 9.83 -5.96 0.00
C ALA A 68 8.50 -5.67 -0.71
N LEU A 69 7.99 -6.57 -1.56
CA LEU A 69 6.64 -6.47 -2.14
C LEU A 69 5.55 -6.61 -1.08
N GLU A 70 5.72 -7.53 -0.12
CA GLU A 70 4.73 -7.73 0.97
C GLU A 70 4.62 -6.52 1.89
N THR A 71 5.75 -5.87 2.22
CA THR A 71 5.78 -4.74 3.16
C THR A 71 5.62 -3.38 2.49
N GLY A 72 5.94 -3.28 1.20
CA GLY A 72 6.03 -2.01 0.47
C GLY A 72 7.27 -1.18 0.80
N ASP A 73 8.20 -1.70 1.62
CA ASP A 73 9.38 -0.98 2.07
C ASP A 73 10.61 -1.34 1.24
N ALA A 74 11.37 -0.31 0.83
CA ALA A 74 12.67 -0.51 0.21
C ALA A 74 13.70 -0.97 1.25
N LEU A 75 14.66 -1.81 0.82
CA LEU A 75 15.74 -2.27 1.68
C LEU A 75 17.08 -2.37 0.97
N LEU A 76 18.17 -2.24 1.72
CA LEU A 76 19.52 -2.53 1.25
C LEU A 76 19.87 -3.97 1.65
N LEU A 77 20.04 -4.84 0.66
CA LEU A 77 20.48 -6.21 0.83
C LEU A 77 22.00 -6.28 0.68
N ARG A 78 22.69 -6.74 1.73
CA ARG A 78 24.13 -7.01 1.71
C ARG A 78 24.37 -8.51 1.71
N ILE A 79 25.06 -9.02 0.71
CA ILE A 79 25.42 -10.42 0.57
C ILE A 79 26.92 -10.53 0.80
N GLU A 80 27.32 -11.24 1.83
CA GLU A 80 28.72 -11.50 2.19
C GLU A 80 29.10 -12.97 1.97
N PRO A 81 30.34 -13.26 1.55
CA PRO A 81 30.82 -14.63 1.50
C PRO A 81 31.09 -15.18 2.92
N GLY A 82 30.78 -16.44 3.14
CA GLY A 82 31.07 -17.14 4.42
C GLY A 82 29.82 -17.59 5.17
N ASP A 83 30.03 -18.14 6.38
CA ASP A 83 29.01 -18.73 7.25
C ASP A 83 28.82 -17.90 8.55
N GLY A 84 29.08 -16.59 8.51
CA GLY A 84 29.02 -15.71 9.68
C GLY A 84 27.62 -15.48 10.24
N GLU A 85 27.54 -15.13 11.53
CA GLU A 85 26.28 -14.67 12.13
C GLU A 85 25.87 -13.32 11.54
N HIS A 86 24.56 -13.08 11.42
CA HIS A 86 24.00 -11.85 10.86
C HIS A 86 24.32 -10.67 11.79
N ALA A 87 25.24 -9.81 11.39
CA ALA A 87 25.38 -8.50 12.00
C ALA A 87 24.27 -7.59 11.47
N ALA A 88 23.32 -7.21 12.33
CA ALA A 88 22.33 -6.22 11.98
C ALA A 88 23.03 -4.86 11.78
N ILE A 89 23.01 -4.34 10.56
CA ILE A 89 23.41 -2.97 10.26
C ILE A 89 22.11 -2.20 10.11
N ASP A 90 21.95 -1.08 10.82
CA ASP A 90 20.78 -0.23 10.69
C ASP A 90 20.50 0.13 9.22
N GLY A 91 19.29 -0.19 8.75
CA GLY A 91 18.85 0.07 7.39
C GLY A 91 19.34 -0.94 6.33
N ALA A 92 20.01 -2.03 6.72
CA ALA A 92 20.44 -3.07 5.78
C ALA A 92 20.20 -4.48 6.34
N VAL A 93 19.83 -5.39 5.45
CA VAL A 93 19.75 -6.83 5.74
C VAL A 93 21.02 -7.50 5.22
N THR A 94 21.80 -8.09 6.13
CA THR A 94 23.02 -8.84 5.75
C THR A 94 22.71 -10.32 5.69
N VAL A 95 23.12 -10.96 4.59
CA VAL A 95 22.98 -12.40 4.34
C VAL A 95 24.35 -12.99 4.03
N HIS A 96 24.68 -14.08 4.68
CA HIS A 96 25.89 -14.84 4.36
C HIS A 96 25.59 -15.91 3.31
N ASN A 97 26.48 -16.00 2.34
CA ASN A 97 26.36 -16.99 1.27
C ASN A 97 27.64 -17.82 1.21
N PRO A 98 27.55 -19.17 1.29
CA PRO A 98 28.69 -20.08 1.27
C PRO A 98 29.46 -20.12 -0.07
N CYS A 99 29.18 -19.21 -0.99
CA CYS A 99 29.83 -19.15 -2.29
C CYS A 99 31.31 -18.76 -2.15
N LEU A 100 32.21 -19.70 -2.40
CA LEU A 100 33.68 -19.55 -2.28
C LEU A 100 34.29 -18.56 -3.28
N SER A 101 33.57 -18.14 -4.30
CA SER A 101 34.09 -17.34 -5.43
C SER A 101 33.53 -15.92 -5.50
N GLY A 102 32.71 -15.47 -4.56
CA GLY A 102 32.05 -14.18 -4.59
C GLY A 102 32.63 -13.15 -3.64
N GLY A 103 32.71 -11.88 -4.05
CA GLY A 103 32.93 -10.74 -3.16
C GLY A 103 31.61 -10.26 -2.55
N THR A 104 31.69 -9.34 -1.60
CA THR A 104 30.50 -8.68 -1.02
C THR A 104 29.71 -7.93 -2.08
N LEU A 105 28.38 -8.12 -2.08
CA LEU A 105 27.43 -7.37 -2.92
C LEU A 105 26.52 -6.56 -2.02
N GLU A 106 26.26 -5.31 -2.42
CA GLU A 106 25.21 -4.47 -1.84
C GLU A 106 24.21 -4.15 -2.95
N ILE A 107 22.96 -4.53 -2.72
CA ILE A 107 21.88 -4.42 -3.72
C ILE A 107 20.74 -3.67 -3.07
N PHE A 108 20.34 -2.55 -3.66
CA PHE A 108 19.17 -1.81 -3.26
C PHE A 108 17.94 -2.45 -3.91
N LEU A 109 16.96 -2.83 -3.09
CA LEU A 109 15.69 -3.41 -3.50
C LEU A 109 14.61 -2.36 -3.31
N GLU A 110 14.04 -1.88 -4.41
CA GLU A 110 13.02 -0.84 -4.44
C GLU A 110 11.71 -1.43 -4.97
N PRO A 111 10.68 -1.59 -4.11
CA PRO A 111 9.39 -2.10 -4.54
C PRO A 111 8.61 -1.02 -5.31
N HIS A 112 8.09 -1.39 -6.48
CA HIS A 112 7.18 -0.61 -7.29
C HIS A 112 5.78 -1.20 -7.16
N MET A 113 4.96 -0.56 -6.34
CA MET A 113 3.56 -0.95 -6.13
C MET A 113 2.64 -0.10 -7.01
N PRO A 114 1.63 -0.70 -7.66
CA PRO A 114 0.63 0.07 -8.37
C PRO A 114 -0.09 1.00 -7.38
N ARG A 115 -0.45 2.19 -7.85
CA ARG A 115 -1.24 3.11 -7.04
C ARG A 115 -2.54 2.45 -6.61
N ALA A 116 -2.92 2.60 -5.35
CA ALA A 116 -4.19 2.10 -4.85
C ALA A 116 -5.35 2.71 -5.65
N ARG A 117 -6.20 1.88 -6.24
CA ARG A 117 -7.32 2.34 -7.05
C ARG A 117 -8.52 2.64 -6.15
N MET A 118 -9.24 3.70 -6.50
CA MET A 118 -10.45 4.14 -5.83
C MET A 118 -11.51 4.46 -6.88
N HIS A 119 -12.64 3.78 -6.82
CA HIS A 119 -13.81 4.04 -7.67
C HIS A 119 -14.74 5.03 -6.97
N VAL A 120 -15.14 6.08 -7.68
CA VAL A 120 -16.11 7.06 -7.21
C VAL A 120 -17.29 7.04 -8.17
N VAL A 121 -18.46 6.63 -7.70
CA VAL A 121 -19.67 6.48 -8.50
C VAL A 121 -20.63 7.65 -8.21
N GLY A 122 -20.90 8.45 -9.23
CA GLY A 122 -21.77 9.62 -9.18
C GLY A 122 -21.09 10.90 -9.69
N GLU A 123 -21.92 11.93 -9.92
CA GLU A 123 -21.51 13.22 -10.48
C GLU A 123 -21.72 14.38 -9.49
N THR A 124 -21.93 14.08 -8.21
CA THR A 124 -22.19 15.09 -7.19
C THR A 124 -20.96 15.95 -6.89
N PRO A 125 -21.13 17.14 -6.26
CA PRO A 125 -20.00 17.95 -5.80
C PRO A 125 -19.06 17.15 -4.86
N ILE A 126 -19.60 16.24 -4.04
CA ILE A 126 -18.80 15.38 -3.16
C ILE A 126 -17.99 14.38 -4.00
N ALA A 127 -18.59 13.77 -5.05
CA ALA A 127 -17.87 12.88 -5.96
C ALA A 127 -16.71 13.60 -6.66
N GLN A 128 -16.93 14.84 -7.10
CA GLN A 128 -15.88 15.66 -7.73
C GLN A 128 -14.76 15.99 -6.74
N ALA A 129 -15.11 16.37 -5.52
CA ALA A 129 -14.13 16.65 -4.45
C ALA A 129 -13.32 15.40 -4.08
N LEU A 130 -13.97 14.22 -3.95
CA LEU A 130 -13.29 12.93 -3.75
C LEU A 130 -12.30 12.63 -4.88
N GLY A 131 -12.70 12.88 -6.13
CA GLY A 131 -11.83 12.71 -7.28
C GLY A 131 -10.58 13.60 -7.22
N ALA A 132 -10.75 14.87 -6.91
CA ALA A 132 -9.65 15.83 -6.83
C ALA A 132 -8.68 15.52 -5.68
N LEU A 133 -9.21 15.35 -4.45
CA LEU A 133 -8.42 15.09 -3.26
C LEU A 133 -7.77 13.70 -3.30
N GLY A 134 -8.50 12.67 -3.79
CA GLY A 134 -7.97 11.32 -3.92
C GLY A 134 -6.74 11.27 -4.82
N ARG A 135 -6.77 11.94 -5.98
CA ARG A 135 -5.59 12.04 -6.87
C ARG A 135 -4.42 12.77 -6.20
N SER A 136 -4.71 13.82 -5.42
CA SER A 136 -3.67 14.55 -4.67
C SER A 136 -3.02 13.70 -3.58
N LEU A 137 -3.74 12.72 -3.04
CA LEU A 137 -3.24 11.73 -2.08
C LEU A 137 -2.56 10.52 -2.76
N GLY A 138 -2.46 10.51 -4.09
CA GLY A 138 -1.78 9.46 -4.83
C GLY A 138 -2.65 8.25 -5.22
N TYR A 139 -3.97 8.31 -5.02
CA TYR A 139 -4.88 7.28 -5.53
C TYR A 139 -5.01 7.34 -7.06
N ASP A 140 -5.18 6.17 -7.68
CA ASP A 140 -5.67 6.02 -9.05
C ASP A 140 -7.20 6.12 -9.00
N VAL A 141 -7.74 7.34 -9.19
CA VAL A 141 -9.19 7.59 -9.06
C VAL A 141 -9.88 7.40 -10.39
N VAL A 142 -10.79 6.42 -10.43
CA VAL A 142 -11.69 6.15 -11.56
C VAL A 142 -13.08 6.65 -11.21
N ALA A 143 -13.58 7.60 -12.00
CA ALA A 143 -14.93 8.15 -11.83
C ALA A 143 -15.93 7.44 -12.74
N HIS A 144 -17.10 7.11 -12.20
CA HIS A 144 -18.20 6.45 -12.91
C HIS A 144 -19.49 7.25 -12.76
N THR A 145 -20.32 7.24 -13.78
CA THR A 145 -21.65 7.87 -13.77
C THR A 145 -22.77 6.89 -13.40
N ASP A 146 -22.50 5.61 -13.51
CA ASP A 146 -23.42 4.47 -13.33
C ASP A 146 -22.72 3.30 -12.65
N ALA A 147 -23.43 2.17 -12.51
CA ALA A 147 -22.92 0.94 -11.91
C ALA A 147 -22.18 0.02 -12.91
N ASP A 148 -22.00 0.45 -14.17
CA ASP A 148 -21.32 -0.35 -15.19
C ASP A 148 -19.79 -0.22 -15.06
N PHE A 149 -19.23 -0.84 -14.00
CA PHE A 149 -17.80 -0.93 -13.77
C PHE A 149 -17.46 -2.29 -13.13
N VAL A 150 -16.20 -2.69 -13.28
CA VAL A 150 -15.71 -3.97 -12.74
C VAL A 150 -14.62 -3.68 -11.72
N PRO A 151 -14.96 -3.64 -10.41
CA PRO A 151 -13.97 -3.55 -9.35
C PRO A 151 -13.23 -4.87 -9.18
N THR A 152 -12.07 -4.82 -8.51
CA THR A 152 -11.29 -5.99 -8.10
C THR A 152 -11.07 -5.98 -6.60
N ASP A 153 -10.69 -7.12 -6.01
CA ASP A 153 -10.36 -7.24 -4.58
C ASP A 153 -9.12 -6.42 -4.18
N ASP A 154 -8.25 -6.10 -5.15
CA ASP A 154 -7.08 -5.21 -4.96
C ASP A 154 -7.46 -3.72 -4.91
N ASP A 155 -8.69 -3.34 -5.27
CA ASP A 155 -9.12 -1.95 -5.23
C ASP A 155 -9.29 -1.45 -3.79
N ALA A 156 -8.75 -0.27 -3.52
CA ALA A 156 -8.72 0.29 -2.18
C ALA A 156 -10.10 0.70 -1.66
N ALA A 157 -10.96 1.20 -2.57
CA ALA A 157 -12.27 1.71 -2.19
C ALA A 157 -13.25 1.77 -3.38
N VAL A 158 -14.53 1.58 -3.06
CA VAL A 158 -15.68 1.98 -3.89
C VAL A 158 -16.52 2.94 -3.06
N ILE A 159 -16.70 4.17 -3.54
CA ILE A 159 -17.50 5.20 -2.88
C ILE A 159 -18.68 5.58 -3.77
N VAL A 160 -19.90 5.38 -3.24
CA VAL A 160 -21.15 5.70 -3.93
C VAL A 160 -21.65 7.06 -3.46
N ALA A 161 -21.64 8.04 -4.38
CA ALA A 161 -22.07 9.43 -4.18
C ALA A 161 -23.07 9.87 -5.27
N SER A 162 -24.07 9.04 -5.57
CA SER A 162 -24.96 9.16 -6.73
C SER A 162 -26.37 9.71 -6.44
N HIS A 163 -26.69 9.99 -5.17
CA HIS A 163 -28.04 10.46 -4.75
C HIS A 163 -29.19 9.52 -5.14
N GLY A 164 -29.01 8.20 -5.00
CA GLY A 164 -30.09 7.22 -5.21
C GLY A 164 -30.02 6.46 -6.53
N ARG A 165 -29.08 6.84 -7.45
CA ARG A 165 -28.95 6.14 -8.70
C ARG A 165 -28.04 4.92 -8.54
N ASP A 166 -28.55 3.74 -8.89
CA ASP A 166 -27.80 2.47 -8.96
C ASP A 166 -27.02 2.05 -7.68
N GLU A 167 -27.40 2.61 -6.52
CA GLU A 167 -26.67 2.42 -5.25
C GLU A 167 -26.63 0.95 -4.84
N HIS A 168 -27.77 0.25 -4.90
CA HIS A 168 -27.84 -1.17 -4.52
C HIS A 168 -26.95 -2.04 -5.40
N ALA A 169 -27.03 -1.86 -6.73
CA ALA A 169 -26.22 -2.63 -7.67
C ALA A 169 -24.72 -2.39 -7.46
N THR A 170 -24.33 -1.11 -7.30
CA THR A 170 -22.95 -0.71 -7.08
C THR A 170 -22.38 -1.29 -5.78
N LEU A 171 -23.13 -1.15 -4.68
CA LEU A 171 -22.73 -1.66 -3.37
C LEU A 171 -22.61 -3.19 -3.38
N ALA A 172 -23.61 -3.88 -3.95
CA ALA A 172 -23.60 -5.34 -4.05
C ALA A 172 -22.40 -5.86 -4.86
N THR A 173 -22.10 -5.23 -6.02
CA THR A 173 -20.94 -5.60 -6.85
C THR A 173 -19.62 -5.40 -6.09
N ALA A 174 -19.45 -4.28 -5.38
CA ALA A 174 -18.24 -4.01 -4.60
C ALA A 174 -18.05 -4.98 -3.42
N LEU A 175 -19.14 -5.38 -2.76
CA LEU A 175 -19.12 -6.34 -1.66
C LEU A 175 -18.81 -7.75 -2.14
N ASP A 176 -19.42 -8.19 -3.25
CA ASP A 176 -19.24 -9.52 -3.84
C ASP A 176 -17.77 -9.79 -4.23
N VAL A 177 -17.11 -8.78 -4.80
CA VAL A 177 -15.69 -8.85 -5.18
C VAL A 177 -14.76 -8.80 -3.96
N GLY A 178 -15.20 -8.22 -2.85
CA GLY A 178 -14.41 -8.13 -1.63
C GLY A 178 -13.56 -6.87 -1.51
N VAL A 179 -13.95 -5.76 -2.18
CA VAL A 179 -13.25 -4.46 -2.07
C VAL A 179 -13.04 -4.07 -0.62
N SER A 180 -11.84 -3.54 -0.29
CA SER A 180 -11.42 -3.28 1.09
C SER A 180 -12.28 -2.23 1.82
N TYR A 181 -12.75 -1.19 1.12
CA TYR A 181 -13.62 -0.15 1.68
C TYR A 181 -14.80 0.09 0.74
N VAL A 182 -16.03 -0.06 1.26
CA VAL A 182 -17.27 0.21 0.51
C VAL A 182 -18.04 1.29 1.26
N GLY A 183 -18.18 2.49 0.66
CA GLY A 183 -18.76 3.65 1.30
C GLY A 183 -19.99 4.20 0.57
N LEU A 184 -21.05 4.55 1.32
CA LEU A 184 -22.23 5.22 0.80
C LEU A 184 -22.33 6.64 1.37
N VAL A 185 -22.31 7.63 0.49
CA VAL A 185 -22.50 9.03 0.84
C VAL A 185 -23.99 9.32 0.98
N ALA A 186 -24.48 9.23 2.20
CA ALA A 186 -25.89 9.43 2.53
C ALA A 186 -26.04 9.98 3.95
N SER A 187 -27.19 10.57 4.26
CA SER A 187 -27.54 10.82 5.67
C SER A 187 -27.75 9.48 6.39
N ARG A 188 -27.52 9.43 7.71
CA ARG A 188 -27.69 8.21 8.51
C ARG A 188 -28.99 7.49 8.21
N ARG A 189 -30.14 8.21 8.31
CA ARG A 189 -31.45 7.62 8.05
C ARG A 189 -31.60 7.01 6.65
N ARG A 190 -31.05 7.68 5.63
CA ARG A 190 -31.14 7.19 4.24
C ARG A 190 -30.17 6.02 4.03
N GLY A 191 -28.96 6.13 4.54
CA GLY A 191 -27.96 5.08 4.44
C GLY A 191 -28.42 3.78 5.10
N ASP A 192 -28.95 3.87 6.32
CA ASP A 192 -29.50 2.70 7.04
C ASP A 192 -30.62 2.02 6.22
N ALA A 193 -31.48 2.80 5.56
CA ALA A 193 -32.56 2.25 4.72
C ALA A 193 -31.99 1.54 3.48
N VAL A 194 -31.04 2.14 2.77
CA VAL A 194 -30.41 1.53 1.59
C VAL A 194 -29.68 0.22 1.97
N VAL A 195 -28.92 0.24 3.06
CA VAL A 195 -28.18 -0.94 3.53
C VAL A 195 -29.12 -2.05 3.96
N ALA A 196 -30.25 -1.75 4.59
CA ALA A 196 -31.24 -2.73 4.97
C ALA A 196 -31.91 -3.44 3.77
N GLU A 197 -32.01 -2.77 2.63
CA GLU A 197 -32.62 -3.29 1.41
C GLU A 197 -31.61 -4.07 0.53
N LEU A 198 -30.32 -4.11 0.88
CA LEU A 198 -29.31 -4.87 0.12
C LEU A 198 -29.58 -6.39 0.23
N GLU A 199 -29.60 -7.06 -0.90
CA GLU A 199 -29.72 -8.53 -0.98
C GLU A 199 -28.35 -9.20 -0.84
N VAL A 200 -27.70 -9.01 0.31
CA VAL A 200 -26.36 -9.55 0.64
C VAL A 200 -26.39 -10.17 2.04
N SER A 201 -25.32 -10.87 2.42
CA SER A 201 -25.19 -11.42 3.77
C SER A 201 -25.15 -10.31 4.84
N ASP A 202 -25.47 -10.65 6.09
CA ASP A 202 -25.37 -9.69 7.21
C ASP A 202 -23.92 -9.23 7.43
N ASP A 203 -22.95 -10.11 7.22
CA ASP A 203 -21.54 -9.79 7.31
C ASP A 203 -21.11 -8.79 6.22
N ASP A 204 -21.56 -8.98 4.98
CA ASP A 204 -21.29 -8.02 3.90
C ASP A 204 -22.00 -6.70 4.14
N ARG A 205 -23.24 -6.72 4.61
CA ARG A 205 -24.00 -5.52 4.96
C ARG A 205 -23.28 -4.68 6.01
N ALA A 206 -22.65 -5.33 6.99
CA ALA A 206 -21.88 -4.67 8.05
C ALA A 206 -20.56 -4.02 7.52
N ARG A 207 -20.11 -4.38 6.33
CA ARG A 207 -18.94 -3.79 5.68
C ARG A 207 -19.22 -2.45 4.99
N VAL A 208 -20.49 -2.08 4.82
CA VAL A 208 -20.86 -0.80 4.20
C VAL A 208 -20.71 0.33 5.19
N HIS A 209 -19.80 1.25 4.92
CA HIS A 209 -19.63 2.48 5.69
C HIS A 209 -20.71 3.49 5.31
N THR A 210 -21.66 3.76 6.22
CA THR A 210 -22.74 4.74 6.01
C THR A 210 -23.18 5.38 7.33
N PRO A 211 -23.23 6.70 7.41
CA PRO A 211 -22.65 7.69 6.48
C PRO A 211 -21.16 7.45 6.26
N ALA A 212 -20.69 7.48 5.01
CA ALA A 212 -19.26 7.36 4.74
C ALA A 212 -18.50 8.56 5.31
N GLY A 213 -17.35 8.29 5.94
CA GLY A 213 -16.44 9.28 6.48
C GLY A 213 -16.46 9.39 8.00
N LEU A 214 -15.33 9.83 8.56
CA LEU A 214 -15.19 10.11 9.98
C LEU A 214 -16.05 11.32 10.38
N ASP A 215 -16.61 11.28 11.57
CA ASP A 215 -17.39 12.42 12.12
C ASP A 215 -16.43 13.53 12.59
N ILE A 216 -16.12 14.45 11.67
CA ILE A 216 -15.28 15.63 11.90
C ILE A 216 -16.06 16.94 11.87
N GLY A 217 -17.40 16.86 11.82
CA GLY A 217 -18.27 18.04 11.66
C GLY A 217 -18.26 18.64 10.25
N ALA A 218 -17.91 17.85 9.23
CA ALA A 218 -17.82 18.27 7.82
C ALA A 218 -19.16 18.80 7.30
N ARG A 219 -19.13 19.89 6.50
CA ARG A 219 -20.30 20.56 5.93
C ARG A 219 -20.19 20.84 4.45
N THR A 220 -19.00 21.15 3.95
CA THR A 220 -18.77 21.37 2.52
C THR A 220 -18.46 20.08 1.79
N PRO A 221 -18.64 20.00 0.46
CA PRO A 221 -18.27 18.82 -0.33
C PRO A 221 -16.82 18.41 -0.10
N GLU A 222 -15.91 19.35 -0.01
CA GLU A 222 -14.47 19.12 0.19
C GLU A 222 -14.17 18.57 1.59
N GLU A 223 -14.84 19.09 2.63
CA GLU A 223 -14.71 18.59 4.01
C GLU A 223 -15.26 17.15 4.14
N ILE A 224 -16.41 16.87 3.49
CA ILE A 224 -16.99 15.53 3.44
C ILE A 224 -16.05 14.57 2.69
N ALA A 225 -15.50 14.98 1.56
CA ALA A 225 -14.51 14.18 0.83
C ALA A 225 -13.25 13.91 1.67
N LEU A 226 -12.77 14.90 2.41
CA LEU A 226 -11.65 14.76 3.34
C LEU A 226 -11.96 13.73 4.44
N SER A 227 -13.17 13.78 5.05
CA SER A 227 -13.57 12.85 6.10
C SER A 227 -13.63 11.40 5.61
N ILE A 228 -14.11 11.18 4.36
CA ILE A 228 -14.16 9.86 3.73
C ILE A 228 -12.75 9.34 3.43
N LEU A 229 -11.89 10.17 2.86
CA LEU A 229 -10.50 9.80 2.58
C LEU A 229 -9.72 9.50 3.87
N ALA A 230 -9.98 10.23 4.95
CA ALA A 230 -9.38 9.96 6.25
C ALA A 230 -9.83 8.59 6.81
N GLU A 231 -11.12 8.22 6.64
CA GLU A 231 -11.63 6.91 7.05
C GLU A 231 -11.00 5.78 6.23
N ILE A 232 -10.88 5.95 4.89
CA ILE A 232 -10.19 4.98 4.01
C ILE A 232 -8.73 4.78 4.45
N VAL A 233 -8.02 5.85 4.78
CA VAL A 233 -6.63 5.75 5.28
C VAL A 233 -6.58 5.04 6.62
N ALA A 234 -7.53 5.30 7.52
CA ALA A 234 -7.60 4.66 8.84
C ALA A 234 -7.92 3.16 8.74
N SER A 235 -8.81 2.76 7.82
CA SER A 235 -9.18 1.34 7.63
C SER A 235 -8.05 0.48 7.07
N ARG A 236 -7.12 1.06 6.33
CA ARG A 236 -5.98 0.34 5.70
C ARG A 236 -4.79 0.14 6.63
N ARG A 237 -4.72 0.85 7.75
CA ARG A 237 -3.63 0.69 8.72
C ARG A 237 -3.97 -0.42 9.71
N PRO A 238 -3.04 -1.39 9.95
CA PRO A 238 -3.14 -2.20 11.15
C PRO A 238 -3.24 -1.25 12.34
N GLN A 239 -4.19 -1.47 13.26
CA GLN A 239 -4.32 -0.62 14.45
C GLN A 239 -2.97 -0.62 15.18
N LEU A 240 -2.26 0.52 15.15
CA LEU A 240 -1.12 0.71 16.02
C LEU A 240 -1.62 0.53 17.46
N PRO A 241 -0.90 -0.24 18.28
CA PRO A 241 -1.21 -0.28 19.71
C PRO A 241 -1.21 1.16 20.26
N PRO A 242 -2.09 1.50 21.19
CA PRO A 242 -2.14 2.83 21.77
C PRO A 242 -0.77 3.21 22.29
N ALA A 243 -0.32 4.42 21.97
CA ALA A 243 0.95 4.94 22.46
C ALA A 243 0.99 4.79 23.98
N PRO A 244 2.14 4.35 24.55
CA PRO A 244 2.25 4.23 26.00
C PRO A 244 1.93 5.58 26.61
N THR A 245 0.93 5.62 27.49
CA THR A 245 0.60 6.80 28.28
C THR A 245 1.82 7.12 29.13
N THR A 246 2.56 8.17 28.75
CA THR A 246 3.58 8.75 29.63
C THR A 246 2.88 9.29 30.84
N GLY A 247 2.89 8.52 31.94
CA GLY A 247 2.44 8.98 33.24
C GLY A 247 3.29 10.17 33.67
N HIS A 248 2.68 11.35 33.71
CA HIS A 248 3.27 12.47 34.44
C HIS A 248 3.24 12.10 35.92
N GLU A 249 4.34 11.58 36.42
CA GLU A 249 4.58 11.55 37.86
C GLU A 249 4.72 12.99 38.34
N ALA A 250 3.68 13.44 39.07
CA ALA A 250 3.72 14.71 39.76
C ALA A 250 4.79 14.62 40.85
N HIS A 251 5.89 15.34 40.69
CA HIS A 251 6.84 15.57 41.77
C HIS A 251 6.17 16.40 42.85
N GLU A 252 5.78 15.77 43.97
CA GLU A 252 5.41 16.45 45.19
C GLU A 252 6.67 17.10 45.78
N HIS A 253 6.74 18.43 45.78
CA HIS A 253 7.73 19.21 46.51
C HIS A 253 7.40 19.16 48.03
N HIS A 254 8.14 18.37 48.78
CA HIS A 254 8.18 18.49 50.21
C HIS A 254 8.91 19.79 50.60
N HIS A 255 8.15 20.76 51.13
CA HIS A 255 8.68 21.88 51.87
C HIS A 255 9.08 21.40 53.25
N HIS A 256 10.40 21.36 53.55
CA HIS A 256 10.91 21.31 54.89
C HIS A 256 10.93 22.74 55.48
N SER A 257 10.10 22.98 56.47
CA SER A 257 10.18 24.14 57.36
C SER A 257 11.22 23.82 58.43
N HIS A 258 12.23 24.67 58.57
CA HIS A 258 13.12 24.71 59.71
C HIS A 258 12.64 25.82 60.66
N ASP A 259 12.34 25.42 61.92
CA ASP A 259 12.45 26.26 63.11
C ASP A 259 13.89 26.20 63.67
#